data_eea8c42f58df451fc42632e16ffe62cf
#
_entry.id   eea8c42f58df451fc42632e16ffe62cf
#
_cell.length_a   1.000
_cell.length_b   1.000
_cell.length_c   1.000
_cell.angle_alpha   90.00
_cell.angle_beta   90.00
_cell.angle_gamma   90.00
#
_symmetry.space_group_name_H-M   'P 1'
#
loop_
_entity.id
_entity.type
_entity.pdbx_description
1 polymer ?
#
loop_
_entity_poly.entity_id
_entity_poly.type
_entity_poly.pdbx_seq_one_letter_code
_entity_poly.pdbx_strand_id
1 'polypeptide(L)'
;GLVAVSDPRVRGIYRDIKDPAKEYQRKVRTAIRGMSALATLATVLNPVRFGWFAFQVASHKLMRWLVPWFLLGVLLSSIFLSSESSRFFSMVLWVQAAGYGCLLLAHFIPRLRVAAPIRVAYYFVQANLALAQAGVLFLAGRRIVVWEPSVR
;
A
#
# COMPACT_ATOMS: atom_id res chain seq x y z
N GLY A 1 -20.58 -20.44 16.23
CA GLY A 1 -19.70 -19.87 15.21
C GLY A 1 -18.27 -20.40 15.40
N LEU A 2 -17.51 -20.55 14.31
CA LEU A 2 -16.11 -20.95 14.37
C LEU A 2 -15.24 -19.79 14.83
N VAL A 3 -14.33 -20.05 15.77
CA VAL A 3 -13.38 -19.06 16.28
C VAL A 3 -11.99 -19.44 15.79
N ALA A 4 -11.25 -18.48 15.22
CA ALA A 4 -9.85 -18.67 14.88
C ALA A 4 -9.00 -18.53 16.15
N VAL A 5 -8.24 -19.56 16.50
CA VAL A 5 -7.36 -19.59 17.67
C VAL A 5 -5.92 -19.62 17.19
N SER A 6 -5.06 -18.80 17.82
CA SER A 6 -3.62 -18.85 17.58
C SER A 6 -2.99 -19.91 18.50
N ASP A 7 -2.25 -20.86 17.91
CA ASP A 7 -1.49 -21.87 18.68
C ASP A 7 0.01 -21.60 18.48
N PRO A 8 0.77 -21.28 19.56
CA PRO A 8 2.19 -20.98 19.47
C PRO A 8 3.06 -22.16 19.02
N ARG A 9 2.52 -23.39 19.04
CA ARG A 9 3.19 -24.61 18.55
C ARG A 9 3.15 -24.72 17.03
N VAL A 10 2.20 -24.03 16.37
CA VAL A 10 2.08 -24.01 14.91
C VAL A 10 2.98 -22.91 14.35
N ARG A 11 4.11 -23.30 13.76
CA ARG A 11 5.06 -22.36 13.14
C ARG A 11 4.95 -22.41 11.62
N GLY A 12 4.56 -21.31 11.00
CA GLY A 12 4.68 -21.12 9.55
C GLY A 12 6.10 -20.69 9.18
N ILE A 13 6.83 -21.52 8.42
CA ILE A 13 8.14 -21.13 7.88
C ILE A 13 7.92 -20.42 6.56
N TYR A 14 8.23 -19.13 6.54
CA TYR A 14 8.14 -18.28 5.35
C TYR A 14 9.54 -18.08 4.75
N ARG A 15 9.75 -18.53 3.51
CA ARG A 15 10.99 -18.25 2.78
C ARG A 15 10.89 -16.89 2.12
N ASP A 16 11.92 -16.08 2.30
CA ASP A 16 12.02 -14.77 1.67
C ASP A 16 12.07 -14.89 0.15
N ILE A 17 11.29 -14.05 -0.53
CA ILE A 17 11.33 -13.92 -1.98
C ILE A 17 12.47 -12.96 -2.31
N LYS A 18 13.58 -13.51 -2.83
CA LYS A 18 14.77 -12.72 -3.17
C LYS A 18 14.56 -11.82 -4.41
N ASP A 19 13.59 -12.14 -5.26
CA ASP A 19 13.28 -11.39 -6.47
C ASP A 19 12.32 -10.24 -6.18
N PRO A 20 12.75 -8.96 -6.30
CA PRO A 20 11.91 -7.80 -6.03
C PRO A 20 10.67 -7.71 -6.92
N ALA A 21 10.76 -8.18 -8.17
CA ALA A 21 9.63 -8.14 -9.12
C ALA A 21 8.54 -9.13 -8.69
N LYS A 22 8.92 -10.34 -8.28
CA LYS A 22 7.99 -11.34 -7.75
C LYS A 22 7.34 -10.86 -6.45
N GLU A 23 8.10 -10.22 -5.58
CA GLU A 23 7.57 -9.63 -4.33
C GLU A 23 6.56 -8.52 -4.61
N TYR A 24 6.84 -7.64 -5.58
CA TYR A 24 5.92 -6.60 -6.01
C TYR A 24 4.60 -7.19 -6.53
N GLN A 25 4.68 -8.16 -7.45
CA GLN A 25 3.51 -8.84 -8.00
C GLN A 25 2.69 -9.57 -6.92
N ARG A 26 3.36 -10.15 -5.94
CA ARG A 26 2.70 -10.75 -4.77
C ARG A 26 1.89 -9.72 -3.99
N LYS A 27 2.46 -8.53 -3.74
CA LYS A 27 1.75 -7.44 -3.05
C LYS A 27 0.50 -7.00 -3.81
N VAL A 28 0.61 -6.81 -5.13
CA VAL A 28 -0.53 -6.45 -5.98
C VAL A 28 -1.63 -7.52 -5.89
N ARG A 29 -1.28 -8.80 -6.07
CA ARG A 29 -2.25 -9.91 -5.99
C ARG A 29 -2.92 -9.99 -4.62
N THR A 30 -2.14 -9.84 -3.55
CA THR A 30 -2.67 -9.87 -2.18
C THR A 30 -3.63 -8.71 -1.92
N ALA A 31 -3.31 -7.51 -2.42
CA ALA A 31 -4.18 -6.35 -2.29
C ALA A 31 -5.49 -6.53 -3.05
N ILE A 32 -5.45 -7.00 -4.32
CA ILE A 32 -6.67 -7.27 -5.11
C ILE A 32 -7.57 -8.29 -4.41
N ARG A 33 -7.01 -9.37 -3.86
CA ARG A 33 -7.77 -10.37 -3.09
C ARG A 33 -8.40 -9.77 -1.85
N GLY A 34 -7.64 -8.95 -1.11
CA GLY A 34 -8.16 -8.26 0.07
C GLY A 34 -9.31 -7.31 -0.26
N MET A 35 -9.19 -6.53 -1.34
CA MET A 35 -10.25 -5.65 -1.83
C MET A 35 -11.47 -6.45 -2.27
N SER A 36 -11.29 -7.55 -3.00
CA SER A 36 -12.37 -8.44 -3.44
C SER A 36 -13.10 -9.07 -2.25
N ALA A 37 -12.36 -9.58 -1.26
CA ALA A 37 -12.95 -10.14 -0.05
C ALA A 37 -13.75 -9.10 0.74
N LEU A 38 -13.21 -7.88 0.88
CA LEU A 38 -13.92 -6.82 1.59
C LEU A 38 -15.17 -6.35 0.82
N ALA A 39 -15.11 -6.29 -0.52
CA ALA A 39 -16.27 -5.95 -1.35
C ALA A 39 -17.40 -6.99 -1.20
N THR A 40 -17.04 -8.28 -1.14
CA THR A 40 -18.02 -9.37 -0.92
C THR A 40 -18.60 -9.32 0.50
N LEU A 41 -17.78 -8.95 1.48
CA LEU A 41 -18.18 -8.88 2.91
C LEU A 41 -18.36 -7.44 3.38
N ALA A 42 -18.86 -6.54 2.52
CA ALA A 42 -18.99 -5.11 2.82
C ALA A 42 -19.84 -4.82 4.08
N THR A 43 -20.73 -5.74 4.44
CA THR A 43 -21.53 -5.68 5.69
C THR A 43 -20.68 -5.56 6.95
N VAL A 44 -19.42 -6.07 6.91
CA VAL A 44 -18.46 -5.98 8.03
C VAL A 44 -18.11 -4.52 8.37
N LEU A 45 -18.23 -3.60 7.42
CA LEU A 45 -18.00 -2.17 7.64
C LEU A 45 -19.16 -1.45 8.37
N ASN A 46 -20.25 -2.15 8.66
CA ASN A 46 -21.37 -1.56 9.39
C ASN A 46 -21.06 -1.49 10.90
N PRO A 47 -20.85 -0.27 11.47
CA PRO A 47 -20.49 -0.13 12.89
C PRO A 47 -21.63 -0.48 13.83
N VAL A 48 -22.89 -0.37 13.39
CA VAL A 48 -24.07 -0.73 14.19
C VAL A 48 -24.12 -2.24 14.43
N ARG A 49 -23.70 -3.04 13.44
CA ARG A 49 -23.72 -4.50 13.53
C ARG A 49 -22.45 -5.09 14.13
N PHE A 50 -21.29 -4.50 13.83
CA PHE A 50 -19.97 -5.05 14.17
C PHE A 50 -19.17 -4.15 15.11
N GLY A 51 -19.70 -3.00 15.55
CA GLY A 51 -19.10 -2.13 16.55
C GLY A 51 -17.64 -1.77 16.22
N TRP A 52 -16.78 -1.95 17.22
CA TRP A 52 -15.36 -1.63 17.14
C TRP A 52 -14.60 -2.42 16.04
N PHE A 53 -15.06 -3.63 15.72
CA PHE A 53 -14.44 -4.45 14.67
C PHE A 53 -14.60 -3.80 13.29
N ALA A 54 -15.76 -3.18 12.99
CA ALA A 54 -15.95 -2.44 11.74
C ALA A 54 -14.95 -1.28 11.61
N PHE A 55 -14.71 -0.54 12.72
CA PHE A 55 -13.72 0.52 12.77
C PHE A 55 -12.29 -0.01 12.53
N GLN A 56 -11.91 -1.12 13.15
CA GLN A 56 -10.61 -1.76 12.93
C GLN A 56 -10.42 -2.16 11.45
N VAL A 57 -11.42 -2.78 10.83
CA VAL A 57 -11.35 -3.15 9.42
C VAL A 57 -11.22 -1.90 8.53
N ALA A 58 -12.01 -0.86 8.78
CA ALA A 58 -11.95 0.38 8.01
C ALA A 58 -10.57 1.06 8.16
N SER A 59 -10.08 1.25 9.38
CA SER A 59 -8.83 1.95 9.64
C SER A 59 -7.60 1.17 9.17
N HIS A 60 -7.53 -0.14 9.39
CA HIS A 60 -6.34 -0.93 9.06
C HIS A 60 -6.30 -1.45 7.62
N LYS A 61 -7.45 -1.68 6.99
CA LYS A 61 -7.49 -2.18 5.61
C LYS A 61 -7.88 -1.10 4.62
N LEU A 62 -9.06 -0.50 4.78
CA LEU A 62 -9.57 0.47 3.81
C LEU A 62 -8.67 1.71 3.73
N MET A 63 -8.33 2.34 4.88
CA MET A 63 -7.45 3.51 4.90
C MET A 63 -6.09 3.21 4.29
N ARG A 64 -5.50 2.04 4.57
CA ARG A 64 -4.23 1.63 3.97
C ARG A 64 -4.27 1.56 2.44
N TRP A 65 -5.38 1.15 1.84
CA TRP A 65 -5.52 1.11 0.38
C TRP A 65 -5.75 2.49 -0.22
N LEU A 66 -6.20 3.45 0.58
CA LEU A 66 -6.39 4.84 0.18
C LEU A 66 -5.12 5.69 0.30
N VAL A 67 -4.11 5.23 1.05
CA VAL A 67 -2.84 6.00 1.24
C VAL A 67 -2.24 6.49 -0.09
N PRO A 68 -2.06 5.67 -1.15
CA PRO A 68 -1.46 6.15 -2.39
C PRO A 68 -2.28 7.27 -3.05
N TRP A 69 -3.60 7.25 -2.92
CA TRP A 69 -4.49 8.28 -3.45
C TRP A 69 -4.41 9.57 -2.63
N PHE A 70 -4.26 9.45 -1.31
CA PHE A 70 -4.00 10.61 -0.46
C PHE A 70 -2.64 11.25 -0.76
N LEU A 71 -1.59 10.44 -0.97
CA LEU A 71 -0.27 10.94 -1.36
C LEU A 71 -0.34 11.70 -2.70
N LEU A 72 -1.07 11.16 -3.67
CA LEU A 72 -1.33 11.82 -4.94
C LEU A 72 -2.11 13.12 -4.74
N GLY A 73 -3.15 13.10 -3.91
CA GLY A 73 -3.95 14.29 -3.57
C GLY A 73 -3.12 15.40 -2.94
N VAL A 74 -2.24 15.04 -1.97
CA VAL A 74 -1.31 16.00 -1.34
C VAL A 74 -0.35 16.59 -2.37
N LEU A 75 0.18 15.78 -3.30
CA LEU A 75 1.06 16.25 -4.34
C LEU A 75 0.35 17.25 -5.28
N LEU A 76 -0.83 16.86 -5.78
CA LEU A 76 -1.62 17.72 -6.68
C LEU A 76 -2.05 19.01 -6.00
N SER A 77 -2.49 18.96 -4.74
CA SER A 77 -2.84 20.13 -3.96
C SER A 77 -1.63 21.04 -3.74
N SER A 78 -0.45 20.48 -3.47
CA SER A 78 0.77 21.28 -3.29
C SER A 78 1.19 21.99 -4.58
N ILE A 79 1.04 21.34 -5.74
CA ILE A 79 1.29 21.95 -7.05
C ILE A 79 0.33 23.12 -7.28
N PHE A 80 -0.96 22.90 -7.05
CA PHE A 80 -1.98 23.90 -7.30
C PHE A 80 -1.84 25.12 -6.37
N LEU A 81 -1.67 24.90 -5.07
CA LEU A 81 -1.57 25.97 -4.08
C LEU A 81 -0.21 26.70 -4.10
N SER A 82 0.85 26.06 -4.62
CA SER A 82 2.15 26.72 -4.76
C SER A 82 2.12 27.85 -5.80
N SER A 83 1.20 27.78 -6.77
CA SER A 83 1.02 28.83 -7.79
C SER A 83 0.38 30.11 -7.22
N GLU A 84 -0.31 30.04 -6.08
CA GLU A 84 -0.97 31.17 -5.42
C GLU A 84 -0.07 31.96 -4.44
N SER A 85 1.25 31.96 -4.65
CA SER A 85 2.25 32.69 -3.86
C SER A 85 2.38 32.27 -2.39
N SER A 86 1.88 31.15 -1.99
CA SER A 86 2.03 30.60 -0.64
C SER A 86 3.40 29.96 -0.45
N ARG A 87 4.29 30.61 0.32
CA ARG A 87 5.62 30.06 0.64
C ARG A 87 5.56 28.70 1.31
N PHE A 88 4.53 28.46 2.11
CA PHE A 88 4.35 27.18 2.80
C PHE A 88 4.14 26.03 1.80
N PHE A 89 3.20 26.17 0.86
CA PHE A 89 2.93 25.12 -0.11
C PHE A 89 4.07 24.93 -1.11
N SER A 90 4.78 26.01 -1.47
CA SER A 90 6.00 25.91 -2.28
C SER A 90 7.08 25.09 -1.55
N MET A 91 7.29 25.33 -0.25
CA MET A 91 8.23 24.55 0.55
C MET A 91 7.83 23.07 0.63
N VAL A 92 6.55 22.78 0.86
CA VAL A 92 6.02 21.39 0.87
C VAL A 92 6.26 20.71 -0.47
N LEU A 93 6.02 21.40 -1.58
CA LEU A 93 6.27 20.89 -2.93
C LEU A 93 7.75 20.57 -3.15
N TRP A 94 8.65 21.47 -2.76
CA TRP A 94 10.09 21.25 -2.89
C TRP A 94 10.57 20.05 -2.06
N VAL A 95 10.07 19.89 -0.84
CA VAL A 95 10.39 18.73 0.02
C VAL A 95 9.89 17.43 -0.63
N GLN A 96 8.68 17.43 -1.19
CA GLN A 96 8.15 16.27 -1.92
C GLN A 96 8.98 15.97 -3.17
N ALA A 97 9.31 16.99 -3.98
CA ALA A 97 10.11 16.83 -5.18
C ALA A 97 11.51 16.30 -4.88
N ALA A 98 12.17 16.83 -3.85
CA ALA A 98 13.46 16.32 -3.39
C ALA A 98 13.36 14.86 -2.89
N GLY A 99 12.33 14.54 -2.11
CA GLY A 99 12.09 13.19 -1.61
C GLY A 99 11.86 12.19 -2.75
N TYR A 100 10.92 12.47 -3.64
CA TYR A 100 10.64 11.59 -4.79
C TYR A 100 11.83 11.52 -5.75
N GLY A 101 12.55 12.61 -5.97
CA GLY A 101 13.77 12.62 -6.78
C GLY A 101 14.87 11.73 -6.19
N CYS A 102 15.08 11.81 -4.87
CA CYS A 102 16.02 10.96 -4.16
C CYS A 102 15.65 9.47 -4.31
N LEU A 103 14.36 9.13 -4.19
CA LEU A 103 13.89 7.75 -4.34
C LEU A 103 13.97 7.25 -5.78
N LEU A 104 13.76 8.12 -6.75
CA LEU A 104 13.98 7.81 -8.17
C LEU A 104 15.46 7.52 -8.44
N LEU A 105 16.37 8.35 -7.91
CA LEU A 105 17.80 8.09 -8.00
C LEU A 105 18.18 6.77 -7.31
N ALA A 106 17.60 6.47 -6.15
CA ALA A 106 17.81 5.20 -5.46
C ALA A 106 17.27 3.98 -6.24
N HIS A 107 16.34 4.18 -7.18
CA HIS A 107 15.92 3.13 -8.08
C HIS A 107 17.03 2.73 -9.05
N PHE A 108 17.70 3.72 -9.66
CA PHE A 108 18.78 3.50 -10.62
C PHE A 108 20.14 3.21 -9.96
N ILE A 109 20.35 3.75 -8.75
CA ILE A 109 21.60 3.60 -8.00
C ILE A 109 21.36 2.78 -6.72
N PRO A 110 21.44 1.43 -6.78
CA PRO A 110 21.13 0.56 -5.63
C PRO A 110 21.95 0.84 -4.37
N ARG A 111 23.16 1.41 -4.54
CA ARG A 111 24.04 1.79 -3.43
C ARG A 111 23.39 2.81 -2.46
N LEU A 112 22.51 3.68 -2.95
CA LEU A 112 21.82 4.65 -2.10
C LEU A 112 20.85 3.97 -1.10
N ARG A 113 20.38 2.77 -1.42
CA ARG A 113 19.48 1.98 -0.55
C ARG A 113 20.20 1.32 0.63
N VAL A 114 21.51 1.45 0.75
CA VAL A 114 22.27 0.98 1.93
C VAL A 114 21.88 1.81 3.16
N ALA A 115 21.66 3.12 2.98
CA ALA A 115 21.17 3.98 4.05
C ALA A 115 19.75 3.59 4.47
N ALA A 116 19.56 3.29 5.77
CA ALA A 116 18.29 2.81 6.30
C ALA A 116 17.09 3.73 5.98
N PRO A 117 17.16 5.07 6.13
CA PRO A 117 16.03 5.94 5.84
C PRO A 117 15.63 5.89 4.36
N ILE A 118 16.60 5.90 3.43
CA ILE A 118 16.33 5.82 1.99
C ILE A 118 15.70 4.46 1.64
N ARG A 119 16.20 3.39 2.24
CA ARG A 119 15.68 2.04 2.04
C ARG A 119 14.22 1.93 2.51
N VAL A 120 13.90 2.42 3.70
CA VAL A 120 12.53 2.39 4.24
C VAL A 120 11.59 3.22 3.36
N ALA A 121 11.98 4.45 3.00
CA ALA A 121 11.18 5.31 2.13
C ALA A 121 10.97 4.68 0.74
N TYR A 122 11.99 4.07 0.17
CA TYR A 122 11.91 3.37 -1.10
C TYR A 122 10.90 2.22 -1.08
N TYR A 123 10.96 1.35 -0.06
CA TYR A 123 9.99 0.26 0.09
C TYR A 123 8.58 0.76 0.41
N PHE A 124 8.46 1.88 1.13
CA PHE A 124 7.17 2.52 1.37
C PHE A 124 6.54 2.98 0.06
N VAL A 125 7.28 3.67 -0.81
CA VAL A 125 6.77 4.10 -2.12
C VAL A 125 6.43 2.90 -3.00
N GLN A 126 7.29 1.88 -3.07
CA GLN A 126 7.00 0.66 -3.82
C GLN A 126 5.72 -0.03 -3.34
N ALA A 127 5.50 -0.11 -2.03
CA ALA A 127 4.29 -0.70 -1.47
C ALA A 127 3.05 0.11 -1.86
N ASN A 128 3.14 1.45 -1.83
CA ASN A 128 2.03 2.32 -2.24
C ASN A 128 1.74 2.25 -3.75
N LEU A 129 2.77 2.14 -4.59
CA LEU A 129 2.59 1.90 -6.03
C LEU A 129 1.89 0.56 -6.30
N ALA A 130 2.26 -0.50 -5.58
CA ALA A 130 1.58 -1.79 -5.69
C ALA A 130 0.11 -1.72 -5.25
N LEU A 131 -0.19 -0.95 -4.19
CA LEU A 131 -1.57 -0.70 -3.73
C LEU A 131 -2.37 0.13 -4.73
N ALA A 132 -1.77 1.18 -5.31
CA ALA A 132 -2.41 1.99 -6.35
C ALA A 132 -2.73 1.14 -7.58
N GLN A 133 -1.75 0.37 -8.08
CA GLN A 133 -1.97 -0.55 -9.20
C GLN A 133 -3.07 -1.58 -8.89
N ALA A 134 -3.05 -2.16 -7.69
CA ALA A 134 -4.09 -3.09 -7.26
C ALA A 134 -5.48 -2.43 -7.24
N GLY A 135 -5.58 -1.19 -6.76
CA GLY A 135 -6.81 -0.41 -6.75
C GLY A 135 -7.36 -0.17 -8.16
N VAL A 136 -6.50 0.27 -9.10
CA VAL A 136 -6.88 0.48 -10.50
C VAL A 136 -7.35 -0.84 -11.13
N LEU A 137 -6.60 -1.92 -10.96
CA LEU A 137 -6.97 -3.23 -11.50
C LEU A 137 -8.27 -3.78 -10.90
N PHE A 138 -8.49 -3.53 -9.60
CA PHE A 138 -9.72 -3.91 -8.93
C PHE A 138 -10.94 -3.14 -9.48
N LEU A 139 -10.81 -1.81 -9.67
CA LEU A 139 -11.85 -0.96 -10.27
C LEU A 139 -12.11 -1.33 -11.73
N ALA A 140 -11.06 -1.73 -12.48
CA ALA A 140 -11.18 -2.27 -13.84
C ALA A 140 -11.82 -3.67 -13.90
N GLY A 141 -12.32 -4.18 -12.78
CA GLY A 141 -13.04 -5.46 -12.73
C GLY A 141 -12.15 -6.70 -12.57
N ARG A 142 -10.82 -6.56 -12.47
CA ARG A 142 -9.96 -7.72 -12.24
C ARG A 142 -10.23 -8.34 -10.87
N ARG A 143 -10.54 -9.65 -10.87
CA ARG A 143 -10.69 -10.47 -9.67
C ARG A 143 -9.72 -11.63 -9.75
N ILE A 144 -9.01 -11.90 -8.66
CA ILE A 144 -8.07 -13.03 -8.56
C ILE A 144 -8.68 -14.04 -7.60
N VAL A 145 -9.39 -15.01 -8.16
CA VAL A 145 -10.11 -16.04 -7.40
C VAL A 145 -9.21 -17.25 -7.14
N VAL A 146 -8.34 -17.58 -8.11
CA VAL A 146 -7.46 -18.76 -8.02
C VAL A 146 -6.17 -18.39 -7.27
N TRP A 147 -5.80 -19.25 -6.32
CA TRP A 147 -4.53 -19.13 -5.63
C TRP A 147 -3.44 -19.83 -6.45
N GLU A 148 -2.57 -19.04 -7.05
CA GLU A 148 -1.34 -19.54 -7.66
C GLU A 148 -0.19 -19.39 -6.66
N PRO A 149 0.47 -20.51 -6.26
CA PRO A 149 1.65 -20.42 -5.42
C PRO A 149 2.72 -19.63 -6.18
N SER A 150 3.40 -18.72 -5.48
CA SER A 150 4.59 -18.10 -6.07
C SER A 150 5.60 -19.21 -6.35
N VAL A 151 5.95 -19.41 -7.61
CA VAL A 151 7.02 -20.34 -8.02
C VAL A 151 8.29 -19.91 -7.30
N ARG A 152 8.82 -20.84 -6.48
CA ARG A 152 9.98 -20.63 -5.60
C ARG A 152 11.27 -20.82 -6.37
#